data_f7b6b65a8983d8c36d4380b192baa508
#
_entry.id   f7b6b65a8983d8c36d4380b192baa508
#
_cell.length_a   1.000
_cell.length_b   1.000
_cell.length_c   1.000
_cell.angle_alpha   90.00
_cell.angle_beta   90.00
_cell.angle_gamma   90.00
#
_symmetry.space_group_name_H-M   'P 1'
#
loop_
_entity.id
_entity.type
_entity.pdbx_description
1 polymer ?
#
loop_
_entity_poly.entity_id
_entity_poly.type
_entity_poly.pdbx_seq_one_letter_code
_entity_poly.pdbx_strand_id
1 'polypeptide(L)'
;MKLILAEPFKRLWAGRDAFDAVEALQGEVYRELEGRRTLRTVVAGEGFFVKIHRGIGWGEIFKNLFTAKLPVLGAGQEWRAIQRLHEVGVPTMTAVAYGERGSNPAAQHSFIITEELAPTVSLEDFSLNWVKQPPQPRLKHALIAEVARMTGMMHRAGVNHRDCYICHFLLHTD
;
A
#
# COMPACT_ATOMS: atom_id res chain seq x y z
N MET A 1 8.46 10.72 17.15
CA MET A 1 8.69 9.43 16.50
C MET A 1 7.50 8.54 16.77
N LYS A 2 6.95 7.90 15.76
CA LYS A 2 5.90 6.89 15.87
C LYS A 2 6.43 5.58 15.29
N LEU A 3 6.24 4.47 16.01
CA LEU A 3 6.69 3.15 15.56
C LEU A 3 5.66 2.11 16.02
N ILE A 4 5.18 1.31 15.07
CA ILE A 4 4.26 0.19 15.29
C ILE A 4 4.85 -1.01 14.58
N LEU A 5 5.03 -2.11 15.28
CA LEU A 5 5.56 -3.36 14.75
C LEU A 5 4.68 -4.51 15.23
N ALA A 6 4.19 -5.30 14.29
CA ALA A 6 3.60 -6.62 14.52
C ALA A 6 4.61 -7.72 14.19
N GLU A 7 4.27 -8.97 14.44
CA GLU A 7 5.07 -10.10 13.98
C GLU A 7 5.03 -10.19 12.44
N PRO A 8 6.10 -10.65 11.78
CA PRO A 8 7.36 -11.14 12.39
C PRO A 8 8.37 -10.02 12.71
N PHE A 9 8.13 -8.77 12.30
CA PHE A 9 9.09 -7.66 12.38
C PHE A 9 9.40 -7.23 13.83
N LYS A 10 8.43 -7.35 14.73
CA LYS A 10 8.64 -7.07 16.15
C LYS A 10 9.76 -7.92 16.74
N ARG A 11 9.78 -9.22 16.43
CA ARG A 11 10.81 -10.16 16.89
C ARG A 11 12.12 -9.98 16.11
N LEU A 12 12.03 -9.82 14.78
CA LEU A 12 13.20 -9.70 13.90
C LEU A 12 14.04 -8.46 14.21
N TRP A 13 13.40 -7.38 14.62
CA TRP A 13 14.06 -6.10 14.89
C TRP A 13 14.19 -5.78 16.37
N ALA A 14 13.97 -6.76 17.27
CA ALA A 14 14.17 -6.57 18.70
C ALA A 14 15.60 -6.10 18.99
N GLY A 15 15.74 -4.97 19.70
CA GLY A 15 17.03 -4.36 20.04
C GLY A 15 17.75 -3.64 18.88
N ARG A 16 17.11 -3.47 17.71
CA ARG A 16 17.67 -2.77 16.55
C ARG A 16 16.88 -1.49 16.27
N ASP A 17 17.51 -0.49 15.63
CA ASP A 17 16.77 0.62 15.07
C ASP A 17 15.93 0.12 13.89
N ALA A 18 14.61 0.32 13.94
CA ALA A 18 13.69 -0.19 12.93
C ALA A 18 13.85 0.52 11.58
N PHE A 19 14.33 1.77 11.57
CA PHE A 19 14.57 2.52 10.34
C PHE A 19 15.84 2.03 9.62
N ASP A 20 16.87 1.68 10.38
CA ASP A 20 18.08 1.07 9.81
C ASP A 20 17.78 -0.37 9.34
N ALA A 21 16.98 -1.10 10.10
CA ALA A 21 16.58 -2.45 9.77
C ALA A 21 15.72 -2.53 8.49
N VAL A 22 14.76 -1.61 8.30
CA VAL A 22 13.93 -1.58 7.09
C VAL A 22 14.74 -1.21 5.85
N GLU A 23 15.72 -0.29 5.97
CA GLU A 23 16.62 0.07 4.87
C GLU A 23 17.51 -1.11 4.43
N ALA A 24 17.88 -1.97 5.37
CA ALA A 24 18.70 -3.16 5.11
C ALA A 24 17.92 -4.32 4.48
N LEU A 25 16.60 -4.25 4.39
CA LEU A 25 15.80 -5.31 3.77
C LEU A 25 16.17 -5.49 2.30
N GLN A 26 16.34 -6.75 1.92
CA GLN A 26 16.60 -7.17 0.54
C GLN A 26 15.35 -7.80 -0.05
N GLY A 27 15.21 -7.70 -1.37
CA GLY A 27 14.09 -8.27 -2.09
C GLY A 27 14.01 -7.77 -3.53
N GLU A 28 12.93 -8.10 -4.19
CA GLU A 28 12.62 -7.62 -5.53
C GLU A 28 12.19 -6.17 -5.50
N VAL A 29 12.95 -5.29 -6.16
CA VAL A 29 12.68 -3.85 -6.18
C VAL A 29 11.71 -3.54 -7.32
N TYR A 30 10.51 -3.07 -6.96
CA TYR A 30 9.47 -2.63 -7.91
C TYR A 30 9.63 -1.18 -8.32
N ARG A 31 10.15 -0.36 -7.41
CA ARG A 31 10.34 1.07 -7.66
C ARG A 31 11.47 1.61 -6.78
N GLU A 32 12.39 2.31 -7.40
CA GLU A 32 13.40 3.10 -6.70
C GLU A 32 13.52 4.46 -7.36
N LEU A 33 13.18 5.50 -6.61
CA LEU A 33 13.28 6.89 -7.01
C LEU A 33 13.94 7.65 -5.86
N GLU A 34 14.44 8.85 -6.16
CA GLU A 34 14.96 9.74 -5.12
C GLU A 34 13.94 9.89 -3.99
N GLY A 35 14.35 9.55 -2.77
CA GLY A 35 13.52 9.61 -1.57
C GLY A 35 12.46 8.52 -1.41
N ARG A 36 12.32 7.56 -2.35
CA ARG A 36 11.31 6.48 -2.24
C ARG A 36 11.83 5.15 -2.74
N ARG A 37 11.56 4.09 -1.97
CA ARG A 37 11.84 2.70 -2.38
C ARG A 37 10.62 1.83 -2.11
N THR A 38 10.25 0.99 -3.08
CA THR A 38 9.24 -0.05 -2.91
C THR A 38 9.84 -1.38 -3.31
N LEU A 39 9.78 -2.35 -2.42
CA LEU A 39 10.28 -3.70 -2.68
C LEU A 39 9.33 -4.75 -2.12
N ARG A 40 9.38 -5.93 -2.73
CA ARG A 40 8.80 -7.16 -2.19
C ARG A 40 9.90 -7.96 -1.50
N THR A 41 9.64 -8.42 -0.29
CA THR A 41 10.55 -9.27 0.48
C THR A 41 9.82 -10.48 1.02
N VAL A 42 10.58 -11.52 1.39
CA VAL A 42 10.04 -12.70 2.06
C VAL A 42 10.69 -12.80 3.44
N VAL A 43 9.87 -12.87 4.47
CA VAL A 43 10.30 -13.01 5.87
C VAL A 43 9.54 -14.17 6.50
N ALA A 44 10.26 -15.11 7.09
CA ALA A 44 9.69 -16.33 7.69
C ALA A 44 8.77 -17.15 6.76
N GLY A 45 9.02 -17.09 5.45
CA GLY A 45 8.24 -17.79 4.43
C GLY A 45 7.02 -17.03 3.91
N GLU A 46 6.73 -15.86 4.44
CA GLU A 46 5.61 -14.99 4.05
C GLU A 46 6.09 -13.80 3.22
N GLY A 47 5.30 -13.40 2.23
CA GLY A 47 5.58 -12.27 1.35
C GLY A 47 5.11 -10.94 1.98
N PHE A 48 5.92 -9.90 1.78
CA PHE A 48 5.61 -8.55 2.26
C PHE A 48 6.00 -7.50 1.23
N PHE A 49 5.19 -6.45 1.12
CA PHE A 49 5.54 -5.23 0.40
C PHE A 49 6.02 -4.16 1.37
N VAL A 50 7.17 -3.59 1.08
CA VAL A 50 7.82 -2.57 1.90
C VAL A 50 7.89 -1.28 1.11
N LYS A 51 7.38 -0.19 1.67
CA LYS A 51 7.49 1.16 1.09
C LYS A 51 8.24 2.06 2.06
N ILE A 52 9.33 2.64 1.60
CA ILE A 52 10.21 3.53 2.36
C ILE A 52 10.15 4.93 1.75
N HIS A 53 10.03 5.94 2.59
CA HIS A 53 10.07 7.35 2.21
C HIS A 53 11.14 8.06 3.03
N ARG A 54 12.12 8.69 2.35
CA ARG A 54 13.28 9.38 2.97
C ARG A 54 13.16 10.92 2.94
N GLY A 55 11.94 11.42 2.70
CA GLY A 55 11.68 12.82 2.42
C GLY A 55 11.84 13.15 0.94
N ILE A 56 11.17 14.22 0.52
CA ILE A 56 11.15 14.64 -0.90
C ILE A 56 11.79 16.01 -1.12
N GLY A 57 12.35 16.61 -0.05
CA GLY A 57 12.93 17.97 -0.11
C GLY A 57 11.89 19.08 -0.29
N TRP A 58 12.27 20.29 0.06
CA TRP A 58 11.40 21.46 -0.05
C TRP A 58 11.10 21.84 -1.51
N GLY A 59 12.04 21.61 -2.44
CA GLY A 59 11.85 21.91 -3.85
C GLY A 59 10.69 21.14 -4.47
N GLU A 60 10.59 19.83 -4.19
CA GLU A 60 9.50 18.99 -4.69
C GLU A 60 8.16 19.32 -3.99
N ILE A 61 8.19 19.69 -2.71
CA ILE A 61 6.99 20.15 -2.00
C ILE A 61 6.43 21.41 -2.66
N PHE A 62 7.26 22.43 -2.90
CA PHE A 62 6.82 23.66 -3.55
C PHE A 62 6.35 23.43 -4.99
N LYS A 63 7.05 22.62 -5.76
CA LYS A 63 6.63 22.25 -7.12
C LYS A 63 5.25 21.59 -7.13
N ASN A 64 4.97 20.66 -6.21
CA ASN A 64 3.66 20.04 -6.09
C ASN A 64 2.58 21.07 -5.70
N LEU A 65 2.85 21.98 -4.78
CA LEU A 65 1.92 23.05 -4.39
C LEU A 65 1.62 24.00 -5.56
N PHE A 66 2.62 24.40 -6.33
CA PHE A 66 2.43 25.24 -7.51
C PHE A 66 1.60 24.56 -8.61
N THR A 67 1.62 23.23 -8.68
CA THR A 67 0.80 22.46 -9.62
C THR A 67 -0.55 22.02 -9.02
N ALA A 68 -0.96 22.61 -7.88
CA ALA A 68 -2.19 22.25 -7.13
C ALA A 68 -2.28 20.76 -6.77
N LYS A 69 -1.15 20.09 -6.59
CA LYS A 69 -1.08 18.69 -6.14
C LYS A 69 -0.64 18.66 -4.69
N LEU A 70 -1.36 17.93 -3.86
CA LEU A 70 -0.92 17.66 -2.48
C LEU A 70 0.26 16.69 -2.51
N PRO A 71 1.42 17.06 -1.93
CA PRO A 71 2.58 16.18 -1.89
C PRO A 71 2.31 14.96 -1.00
N VAL A 72 2.79 13.80 -1.42
CA VAL A 72 2.80 12.61 -0.56
C VAL A 72 4.04 12.71 0.33
N LEU A 73 3.86 13.14 1.56
CA LEU A 73 4.94 13.41 2.50
C LEU A 73 5.50 12.16 3.18
N GLY A 74 4.83 11.02 3.07
CA GLY A 74 5.31 9.77 3.69
C GLY A 74 4.25 8.66 3.76
N ALA A 75 4.57 7.58 4.45
CA ALA A 75 3.73 6.39 4.60
C ALA A 75 2.48 6.59 5.49
N GLY A 76 2.40 7.70 6.23
CA GLY A 76 1.35 7.92 7.23
C GLY A 76 -0.06 8.03 6.65
N GLN A 77 -0.20 8.52 5.41
CA GLN A 77 -1.52 8.57 4.75
C GLN A 77 -2.00 7.17 4.40
N GLU A 78 -1.12 6.33 3.86
CA GLU A 78 -1.43 4.94 3.52
C GLU A 78 -1.77 4.13 4.77
N TRP A 79 -0.99 4.28 5.85
CA TRP A 79 -1.29 3.66 7.13
C TRP A 79 -2.70 4.01 7.62
N ARG A 80 -3.05 5.31 7.67
CA ARG A 80 -4.39 5.74 8.12
C ARG A 80 -5.52 5.24 7.22
N ALA A 81 -5.28 5.21 5.90
CA ALA A 81 -6.25 4.70 4.95
C ALA A 81 -6.54 3.21 5.18
N ILE A 82 -5.50 2.38 5.34
CA ILE A 82 -5.64 0.95 5.63
C ILE A 82 -6.43 0.74 6.94
N GLN A 83 -6.06 1.44 8.01
CA GLN A 83 -6.79 1.33 9.29
C GLN A 83 -8.27 1.70 9.11
N ARG A 84 -8.54 2.80 8.40
CA ARG A 84 -9.91 3.24 8.15
C ARG A 84 -10.73 2.26 7.32
N LEU A 85 -10.12 1.63 6.32
CA LEU A 85 -10.77 0.60 5.51
C LEU A 85 -11.12 -0.64 6.34
N HIS A 86 -10.23 -1.08 7.23
CA HIS A 86 -10.52 -2.18 8.16
C HIS A 86 -11.67 -1.83 9.11
N GLU A 87 -11.68 -0.62 9.69
CA GLU A 87 -12.76 -0.16 10.59
C GLU A 87 -14.13 -0.21 9.93
N VAL A 88 -14.22 0.06 8.63
CA VAL A 88 -15.50 0.06 7.89
C VAL A 88 -15.79 -1.24 7.15
N GLY A 89 -14.95 -2.27 7.34
CA GLY A 89 -15.15 -3.59 6.76
C GLY A 89 -14.91 -3.67 5.25
N VAL A 90 -14.05 -2.80 4.70
CA VAL A 90 -13.57 -2.93 3.31
C VAL A 90 -12.35 -3.83 3.30
N PRO A 91 -12.38 -4.98 2.60
CA PRO A 91 -11.23 -5.85 2.46
C PRO A 91 -10.04 -5.09 1.84
N THR A 92 -8.90 -5.17 2.52
CA THR A 92 -7.65 -4.55 2.07
C THR A 92 -6.46 -5.28 2.70
N MET A 93 -5.25 -4.95 2.26
CA MET A 93 -4.02 -5.51 2.82
C MET A 93 -3.88 -5.19 4.31
N THR A 94 -3.19 -6.06 5.06
CA THR A 94 -2.85 -5.83 6.47
C THR A 94 -1.52 -5.09 6.56
N ALA A 95 -1.49 -3.96 7.28
CA ALA A 95 -0.24 -3.28 7.58
C ALA A 95 0.35 -3.83 8.89
N VAL A 96 1.52 -4.48 8.79
CA VAL A 96 2.21 -5.16 9.91
C VAL A 96 3.31 -4.32 10.55
N ALA A 97 3.81 -3.30 9.84
CA ALA A 97 4.75 -2.37 10.40
C ALA A 97 4.55 -0.95 9.85
N TYR A 98 4.73 0.02 10.70
CA TYR A 98 4.70 1.43 10.34
C TYR A 98 5.68 2.20 11.23
N GLY A 99 6.50 3.05 10.60
CA GLY A 99 7.41 3.95 11.30
C GLY A 99 7.41 5.35 10.69
N GLU A 100 7.54 6.35 11.56
CA GLU A 100 7.67 7.75 11.18
C GLU A 100 8.59 8.48 12.15
N ARG A 101 9.66 9.11 11.65
CA ARG A 101 10.57 9.95 12.41
C ARG A 101 10.91 11.24 11.65
N GLY A 102 11.16 12.30 12.42
CA GLY A 102 11.42 13.64 11.90
C GLY A 102 10.15 14.50 11.87
N SER A 103 10.30 15.77 12.27
CA SER A 103 9.24 16.78 12.26
C SER A 103 9.27 17.66 11.01
N ASN A 104 10.37 17.64 10.27
CA ASN A 104 10.50 18.38 9.02
C ASN A 104 9.86 17.60 7.85
N PRO A 105 8.77 18.07 7.24
CA PRO A 105 8.08 17.37 6.16
C PRO A 105 8.98 17.02 4.95
N ALA A 106 9.97 17.89 4.69
CA ALA A 106 10.90 17.70 3.57
C ALA A 106 11.97 16.63 3.82
N ALA A 107 12.18 16.25 5.09
CA ALA A 107 13.20 15.29 5.51
C ALA A 107 12.61 14.18 6.41
N GLN A 108 11.29 14.05 6.44
CA GLN A 108 10.62 13.02 7.23
C GLN A 108 10.94 11.63 6.69
N HIS A 109 11.47 10.76 7.55
CA HIS A 109 11.68 9.36 7.22
C HIS A 109 10.50 8.53 7.71
N SER A 110 9.91 7.76 6.83
CA SER A 110 8.79 6.89 7.19
C SER A 110 8.79 5.62 6.33
N PHE A 111 8.18 4.56 6.87
CA PHE A 111 7.97 3.33 6.14
C PHE A 111 6.64 2.68 6.52
N ILE A 112 6.15 1.84 5.64
CA ILE A 112 5.04 0.92 5.88
C ILE A 112 5.38 -0.44 5.28
N ILE A 113 5.02 -1.50 6.00
CA ILE A 113 5.10 -2.88 5.53
C ILE A 113 3.71 -3.48 5.58
N THR A 114 3.29 -4.04 4.44
CA THR A 114 2.01 -4.72 4.32
C THR A 114 2.23 -6.18 3.95
N GLU A 115 1.35 -7.05 4.41
CA GLU A 115 1.28 -8.43 3.95
C GLU A 115 0.98 -8.48 2.45
N GLU A 116 1.61 -9.43 1.75
CA GLU A 116 1.29 -9.74 0.38
C GLU A 116 -0.05 -10.48 0.33
N LEU A 117 -0.96 -10.01 -0.51
CA LEU A 117 -2.21 -10.71 -0.76
C LEU A 117 -1.95 -11.83 -1.78
N ALA A 118 -1.82 -13.06 -1.32
CA ALA A 118 -1.55 -14.23 -2.15
C ALA A 118 -2.30 -15.46 -1.62
N PRO A 119 -2.76 -16.38 -2.50
CA PRO A 119 -2.73 -16.27 -3.95
C PRO A 119 -3.84 -15.36 -4.50
N THR A 120 -3.50 -14.43 -5.37
CA THR A 120 -4.49 -13.51 -5.96
C THR A 120 -4.17 -13.24 -7.43
N VAL A 121 -5.18 -12.82 -8.18
CA VAL A 121 -5.06 -12.25 -9.52
C VAL A 121 -5.75 -10.90 -9.57
N SER A 122 -5.18 -9.92 -10.28
CA SER A 122 -5.85 -8.65 -10.47
C SER A 122 -7.10 -8.80 -11.35
N LEU A 123 -8.14 -7.99 -11.11
CA LEU A 123 -9.32 -8.02 -11.99
C LEU A 123 -8.98 -7.58 -13.43
N GLU A 124 -7.91 -6.82 -13.62
CA GLU A 124 -7.39 -6.48 -14.95
C GLU A 124 -6.92 -7.73 -15.66
N ASP A 125 -6.01 -8.50 -15.06
CA ASP A 125 -5.49 -9.75 -15.63
C ASP A 125 -6.58 -10.79 -15.79
N PHE A 126 -7.46 -10.92 -14.79
CA PHE A 126 -8.60 -11.84 -14.84
C PHE A 126 -9.55 -11.54 -15.99
N SER A 127 -9.70 -10.28 -16.37
CA SER A 127 -10.61 -9.84 -17.43
C SER A 127 -9.97 -9.67 -18.80
N LEU A 128 -8.66 -9.86 -18.97
CA LEU A 128 -7.92 -9.63 -20.22
C LEU A 128 -8.55 -10.29 -21.46
N ASN A 129 -9.06 -11.49 -21.30
CA ASN A 129 -9.61 -12.27 -22.41
C ASN A 129 -11.13 -12.16 -22.56
N TRP A 130 -11.82 -11.32 -21.78
CA TRP A 130 -13.28 -11.26 -21.78
C TRP A 130 -13.92 -10.78 -23.10
N VAL A 131 -13.16 -10.04 -23.92
CA VAL A 131 -13.61 -9.66 -25.27
C VAL A 131 -13.73 -10.88 -26.18
N LYS A 132 -12.81 -11.84 -26.06
CA LYS A 132 -12.80 -13.07 -26.88
C LYS A 132 -13.55 -14.22 -26.21
N GLN A 133 -13.48 -14.30 -24.88
CA GLN A 133 -14.08 -15.34 -24.07
C GLN A 133 -14.85 -14.67 -22.92
N PRO A 134 -16.09 -14.22 -23.18
CA PRO A 134 -16.87 -13.53 -22.15
C PRO A 134 -17.18 -14.45 -20.98
N PRO A 135 -17.10 -13.97 -19.73
CA PRO A 135 -17.44 -14.76 -18.55
C PRO A 135 -18.95 -14.99 -18.50
N GLN A 136 -19.35 -15.89 -17.62
CA GLN A 136 -20.77 -16.03 -17.30
C GLN A 136 -21.35 -14.68 -16.82
N PRO A 137 -22.53 -14.26 -17.30
CA PRO A 137 -23.13 -12.98 -16.94
C PRO A 137 -23.26 -12.77 -15.43
N ARG A 138 -23.60 -13.82 -14.69
CA ARG A 138 -23.71 -13.78 -13.21
C ARG A 138 -22.36 -13.41 -12.55
N LEU A 139 -21.26 -14.00 -12.99
CA LEU A 139 -19.94 -13.69 -12.47
C LEU A 139 -19.56 -12.23 -12.73
N LYS A 140 -19.76 -11.79 -13.97
CA LYS A 140 -19.50 -10.39 -14.36
C LYS A 140 -20.28 -9.41 -13.49
N HIS A 141 -21.58 -9.65 -13.31
CA HIS A 141 -22.42 -8.77 -12.49
C HIS A 141 -22.04 -8.80 -11.01
N ALA A 142 -21.67 -9.97 -10.47
CA ALA A 142 -21.21 -10.09 -9.08
C ALA A 142 -19.92 -9.29 -8.85
N LEU A 143 -18.94 -9.39 -9.75
CA LEU A 143 -17.69 -8.62 -9.64
C LEU A 143 -17.93 -7.11 -9.75
N ILE A 144 -18.77 -6.66 -10.69
CA ILE A 144 -19.14 -5.24 -10.81
C ILE A 144 -19.81 -4.75 -9.53
N ALA A 145 -20.77 -5.52 -8.99
CA ALA A 145 -21.47 -5.16 -7.77
C ALA A 145 -20.52 -5.07 -6.56
N GLU A 146 -19.58 -6.02 -6.45
CA GLU A 146 -18.62 -6.03 -5.34
C GLU A 146 -17.62 -4.87 -5.42
N VAL A 147 -17.06 -4.59 -6.61
CA VAL A 147 -16.21 -3.40 -6.83
C VAL A 147 -16.95 -2.12 -6.49
N ALA A 148 -18.21 -1.98 -6.94
CA ALA A 148 -19.03 -0.82 -6.63
C ALA A 148 -19.33 -0.71 -5.11
N ARG A 149 -19.60 -1.83 -4.44
CA ARG A 149 -19.82 -1.89 -2.99
C ARG A 149 -18.59 -1.43 -2.23
N MET A 150 -17.42 -2.01 -2.51
CA MET A 150 -16.15 -1.69 -1.86
C MET A 150 -15.77 -0.23 -2.08
N THR A 151 -15.83 0.25 -3.33
CA THR A 151 -15.53 1.65 -3.69
C THR A 151 -16.49 2.61 -3.00
N GLY A 152 -17.80 2.29 -2.98
CA GLY A 152 -18.80 3.09 -2.31
C GLY A 152 -18.59 3.16 -0.80
N MET A 153 -18.20 2.07 -0.14
CA MET A 153 -17.87 2.04 1.28
C MET A 153 -16.61 2.86 1.57
N MET A 154 -15.56 2.70 0.77
CA MET A 154 -14.32 3.46 0.85
C MET A 154 -14.58 4.97 0.78
N HIS A 155 -15.34 5.44 -0.23
CA HIS A 155 -15.66 6.86 -0.41
C HIS A 155 -16.52 7.41 0.74
N ARG A 156 -17.54 6.66 1.21
CA ARG A 156 -18.36 7.06 2.37
C ARG A 156 -17.53 7.16 3.66
N ALA A 157 -16.46 6.38 3.76
CA ALA A 157 -15.52 6.44 4.88
C ALA A 157 -14.53 7.62 4.79
N GLY A 158 -14.62 8.44 3.73
CA GLY A 158 -13.72 9.58 3.48
C GLY A 158 -12.35 9.17 2.94
N VAL A 159 -12.19 7.93 2.47
CA VAL A 159 -10.96 7.45 1.83
C VAL A 159 -11.11 7.60 0.32
N ASN A 160 -10.21 8.38 -0.28
CA ASN A 160 -10.13 8.53 -1.73
C ASN A 160 -8.84 7.90 -2.25
N HIS A 161 -8.96 6.87 -3.06
CA HIS A 161 -7.85 6.22 -3.72
C HIS A 161 -7.59 6.92 -5.06
N ARG A 162 -6.44 7.64 -5.17
CA ARG A 162 -6.11 8.43 -6.37
C ARG A 162 -6.10 7.58 -7.65
N ASP A 163 -5.59 6.37 -7.55
CA ASP A 163 -5.40 5.44 -8.66
C ASP A 163 -6.37 4.24 -8.49
N CYS A 164 -7.68 4.51 -8.38
CA CYS A 164 -8.71 3.48 -8.20
C CYS A 164 -9.00 2.78 -9.54
N TYR A 165 -8.02 2.04 -10.06
CA TYR A 165 -8.11 1.27 -11.29
C TYR A 165 -8.44 -0.19 -11.00
N ILE A 166 -8.93 -0.89 -12.01
CA ILE A 166 -9.34 -2.30 -11.94
C ILE A 166 -8.18 -3.24 -11.54
N CYS A 167 -6.94 -2.88 -11.84
CA CYS A 167 -5.73 -3.61 -11.42
C CYS A 167 -5.47 -3.60 -9.91
N HIS A 168 -6.11 -2.70 -9.15
CA HIS A 168 -5.99 -2.64 -7.69
C HIS A 168 -7.07 -3.43 -6.94
N PHE A 169 -7.98 -4.07 -7.67
CA PHE A 169 -8.91 -5.04 -7.10
C PHE A 169 -8.38 -6.44 -7.36
N LEU A 170 -8.12 -7.17 -6.29
CA LEU A 170 -7.54 -8.50 -6.32
C LEU A 170 -8.61 -9.55 -6.02
N LEU A 171 -8.63 -10.59 -6.80
CA LEU A 171 -9.50 -11.75 -6.62
C LEU A 171 -8.65 -12.90 -6.06
N HIS A 172 -9.06 -13.47 -4.92
CA HIS A 172 -8.47 -14.70 -4.40
C HIS A 172 -8.76 -15.86 -5.34
N THR A 173 -7.78 -16.74 -5.51
CA THR A 173 -7.83 -17.86 -6.46
C THR A 173 -7.93 -19.22 -5.77
N ASP A 174 -7.97 -19.25 -4.44
CA ASP A 174 -8.17 -20.41 -3.58
C ASP A 174 -9.66 -20.60 -3.18
#